data_dcc5aa782a2b0e8f132493dcf17a8734
#
_entry.id   dcc5aa782a2b0e8f132493dcf17a8734
#
_cell.length_a   1.000
_cell.length_b   1.000
_cell.length_c   1.000
_cell.angle_alpha   90.00
_cell.angle_beta   90.00
_cell.angle_gamma   90.00
#
_symmetry.space_group_name_H-M   'P 1'
#
loop_
_entity.id
_entity.type
_entity.pdbx_description
1 polymer ?
#
loop_
_entity_poly.entity_id
_entity_poly.type
_entity_poly.pdbx_seq_one_letter_code
_entity_poly.pdbx_strand_id
1 'polypeptide(L)'
;GTRSAEELLELVGLDPKRTLESYPHELSGGQRQRVLIAMALTRDPKLVIADEPTTALDVTVQKQVIALLNDLREKLGFAMIFVSHDLALVAEVAHSITVMYAGQVIEQAPTSELLLHPTHEYTRGLLGAVLSIESGSGRLHQVPGTVPSPKDFPTGDRFAPRSSHPDYGLDIRPVLTEVGPRHYYAALPPRPEQTNDNSKVGEQL
;
A
#
# COMPACT_ATOMS: atom_id res chain seq x y z
N GLY A 1 1.54 -19.67 -26.50
CA GLY A 1 1.64 -18.84 -27.71
C GLY A 1 1.58 -17.38 -27.36
N THR A 2 2.32 -16.55 -28.09
CA THR A 2 2.24 -15.09 -27.98
C THR A 2 0.98 -14.59 -28.67
N ARG A 3 0.19 -13.77 -28.01
CA ARG A 3 -0.97 -13.10 -28.61
C ARG A 3 -0.51 -12.03 -29.61
N SER A 4 -1.32 -11.78 -30.64
CA SER A 4 -1.09 -10.66 -31.56
C SER A 4 -1.37 -9.32 -30.86
N ALA A 5 -0.91 -8.22 -31.44
CA ALA A 5 -1.20 -6.88 -30.93
C ALA A 5 -2.69 -6.58 -30.93
N GLU A 6 -3.40 -7.01 -31.98
CA GLU A 6 -4.84 -6.88 -32.12
C GLU A 6 -5.59 -7.63 -31.01
N GLU A 7 -5.24 -8.91 -30.79
CA GLU A 7 -5.83 -9.73 -29.72
C GLU A 7 -5.63 -9.10 -28.33
N LEU A 8 -4.44 -8.55 -28.06
CA LEU A 8 -4.13 -7.88 -26.80
C LEU A 8 -4.93 -6.59 -26.62
N LEU A 9 -5.11 -5.81 -27.68
CA LEU A 9 -5.90 -4.58 -27.63
C LEU A 9 -7.38 -4.87 -27.42
N GLU A 10 -7.94 -5.88 -28.09
CA GLU A 10 -9.30 -6.34 -27.85
C GLU A 10 -9.50 -6.81 -26.41
N LEU A 11 -8.52 -7.55 -25.88
CA LEU A 11 -8.55 -8.08 -24.51
C LEU A 11 -8.64 -6.98 -23.45
N VAL A 12 -8.03 -5.81 -23.71
CA VAL A 12 -8.12 -4.65 -22.82
C VAL A 12 -9.24 -3.67 -23.18
N GLY A 13 -10.12 -4.05 -24.13
CA GLY A 13 -11.29 -3.27 -24.51
C GLY A 13 -10.99 -2.04 -25.36
N LEU A 14 -9.92 -2.06 -26.15
CA LEU A 14 -9.58 -1.02 -27.12
C LEU A 14 -9.87 -1.49 -28.56
N ASP A 15 -10.24 -0.56 -29.44
CA ASP A 15 -10.33 -0.82 -30.87
C ASP A 15 -8.92 -1.00 -31.45
N PRO A 16 -8.56 -2.19 -31.98
CA PRO A 16 -7.20 -2.47 -32.42
C PRO A 16 -6.73 -1.55 -33.56
N LYS A 17 -7.57 -1.39 -34.60
CA LYS A 17 -7.20 -0.61 -35.78
C LYS A 17 -6.92 0.85 -35.42
N ARG A 18 -7.87 1.46 -34.70
CA ARG A 18 -7.73 2.87 -34.27
C ARG A 18 -6.54 3.05 -33.34
N THR A 19 -6.33 2.13 -32.40
CA THR A 19 -5.26 2.25 -31.41
C THR A 19 -3.87 2.07 -32.04
N LEU A 20 -3.72 1.12 -32.98
CA LEU A 20 -2.45 0.88 -33.68
C LEU A 20 -2.05 2.04 -34.63
N GLU A 21 -3.02 2.80 -35.11
CA GLU A 21 -2.78 3.97 -35.95
C GLU A 21 -2.57 5.27 -35.13
N SER A 22 -2.81 5.23 -33.80
CA SER A 22 -2.73 6.40 -32.90
C SER A 22 -1.35 6.57 -32.29
N TYR A 23 -0.92 7.83 -32.15
CA TYR A 23 0.22 8.17 -31.32
C TYR A 23 -0.17 8.21 -29.83
N PRO A 24 0.76 7.99 -28.90
CA PRO A 24 0.45 8.01 -27.46
C PRO A 24 -0.24 9.29 -26.97
N HIS A 25 0.08 10.45 -27.53
CA HIS A 25 -0.53 11.73 -27.16
C HIS A 25 -1.99 11.88 -27.65
N GLU A 26 -2.43 11.05 -28.59
CA GLU A 26 -3.80 11.04 -29.09
C GLU A 26 -4.73 10.14 -28.24
N LEU A 27 -4.16 9.37 -27.31
CA LEU A 27 -4.89 8.50 -26.41
C LEU A 27 -5.18 9.22 -25.07
N SER A 28 -6.36 8.97 -24.50
CA SER A 28 -6.67 9.40 -23.12
C SER A 28 -5.77 8.71 -22.12
N GLY A 29 -5.72 9.21 -20.86
CA GLY A 29 -4.97 8.58 -19.78
C GLY A 29 -5.38 7.12 -19.55
N GLY A 30 -6.68 6.83 -19.54
CA GLY A 30 -7.22 5.48 -19.39
C GLY A 30 -6.88 4.57 -20.56
N GLN A 31 -6.92 5.08 -21.79
CA GLN A 31 -6.53 4.33 -22.98
C GLN A 31 -5.04 3.99 -22.97
N ARG A 32 -4.17 4.95 -22.62
CA ARG A 32 -2.74 4.69 -22.44
C ARG A 32 -2.47 3.63 -21.39
N GLN A 33 -3.17 3.68 -20.27
CA GLN A 33 -3.05 2.69 -19.21
C GLN A 33 -3.45 1.29 -19.70
N ARG A 34 -4.54 1.18 -20.48
CA ARG A 34 -4.96 -0.09 -21.08
C ARG A 34 -3.91 -0.63 -22.04
N VAL A 35 -3.27 0.21 -22.84
CA VAL A 35 -2.16 -0.20 -23.72
C VAL A 35 -0.98 -0.74 -22.91
N LEU A 36 -0.62 -0.08 -21.81
CA LEU A 36 0.45 -0.57 -20.90
C LEU A 36 0.11 -1.95 -20.31
N ILE A 37 -1.14 -2.16 -19.93
CA ILE A 37 -1.61 -3.47 -19.45
C ILE A 37 -1.49 -4.52 -20.56
N ALA A 38 -1.92 -4.21 -21.79
CA ALA A 38 -1.79 -5.10 -22.94
C ALA A 38 -0.32 -5.48 -23.19
N MET A 39 0.59 -4.51 -23.12
CA MET A 39 2.03 -4.75 -23.25
C MET A 39 2.57 -5.71 -22.18
N ALA A 40 2.13 -5.57 -20.93
CA ALA A 40 2.54 -6.45 -19.84
C ALA A 40 2.09 -7.90 -20.05
N LEU A 41 0.98 -8.11 -20.77
CA LEU A 41 0.39 -9.43 -21.02
C LEU A 41 0.94 -10.14 -22.27
N THR A 42 1.86 -9.54 -23.00
CA THR A 42 2.37 -10.05 -24.29
C THR A 42 2.93 -11.46 -24.23
N ARG A 43 3.50 -11.86 -23.11
CA ARG A 43 4.19 -13.17 -22.93
C ARG A 43 3.46 -14.11 -21.97
N ASP A 44 2.18 -13.98 -21.79
CA ASP A 44 1.39 -14.80 -20.86
C ASP A 44 2.07 -14.91 -19.48
N PRO A 45 2.29 -13.78 -18.76
CA PRO A 45 3.01 -13.79 -17.51
C PRO A 45 2.25 -14.57 -16.44
N LYS A 46 2.99 -15.23 -15.55
CA LYS A 46 2.42 -15.84 -14.33
C LYS A 46 2.25 -14.84 -13.19
N LEU A 47 2.99 -13.74 -13.24
CA LEU A 47 2.95 -12.65 -12.27
C LEU A 47 2.96 -11.31 -12.99
N VAL A 48 2.04 -10.44 -12.63
CA VAL A 48 1.98 -9.05 -13.08
C VAL A 48 2.23 -8.13 -11.90
N ILE A 49 3.10 -7.16 -12.06
CA ILE A 49 3.32 -6.09 -11.08
C ILE A 49 2.64 -4.83 -11.61
N ALA A 50 1.60 -4.40 -10.93
CA ALA A 50 0.88 -3.16 -11.21
C ALA A 50 1.34 -2.10 -10.21
N ASP A 51 2.31 -1.28 -10.62
CA ASP A 51 2.90 -0.24 -9.80
C ASP A 51 2.20 1.09 -10.08
N GLU A 52 1.42 1.57 -9.11
CA GLU A 52 0.60 2.79 -9.20
C GLU A 52 -0.25 2.86 -10.49
N PRO A 53 -1.03 1.81 -10.81
CA PRO A 53 -1.66 1.70 -12.13
C PRO A 53 -2.80 2.70 -12.37
N THR A 54 -3.19 3.45 -11.35
CA THR A 54 -4.29 4.43 -11.39
C THR A 54 -3.85 5.86 -11.15
N THR A 55 -2.55 6.12 -11.02
CA THR A 55 -2.00 7.47 -10.85
C THR A 55 -2.38 8.37 -12.04
N ALA A 56 -2.78 9.60 -11.74
CA ALA A 56 -3.23 10.61 -12.70
C ALA A 56 -4.51 10.26 -13.48
N LEU A 57 -5.29 9.29 -13.02
CA LEU A 57 -6.61 8.97 -13.55
C LEU A 57 -7.71 9.56 -12.65
N ASP A 58 -8.82 9.99 -13.25
CA ASP A 58 -10.01 10.36 -12.49
C ASP A 58 -10.66 9.12 -11.83
N VAL A 59 -11.54 9.33 -10.85
CA VAL A 59 -12.15 8.25 -10.06
C VAL A 59 -12.91 7.23 -10.94
N THR A 60 -13.61 7.70 -11.97
CA THR A 60 -14.38 6.82 -12.86
C THR A 60 -13.47 5.92 -13.69
N VAL A 61 -12.44 6.50 -14.30
CA VAL A 61 -11.45 5.76 -15.10
C VAL A 61 -10.62 4.84 -14.23
N GLN A 62 -10.28 5.26 -13.02
CA GLN A 62 -9.60 4.44 -12.02
C GLN A 62 -10.38 3.14 -11.72
N LYS A 63 -11.69 3.23 -11.47
CA LYS A 63 -12.56 2.07 -11.25
C LYS A 63 -12.61 1.14 -12.47
N GLN A 64 -12.63 1.70 -13.67
CA GLN A 64 -12.62 0.92 -14.90
C GLN A 64 -11.32 0.14 -15.10
N VAL A 65 -10.18 0.75 -14.81
CA VAL A 65 -8.85 0.09 -14.88
C VAL A 65 -8.73 -1.02 -13.85
N ILE A 66 -9.22 -0.81 -12.63
CA ILE A 66 -9.22 -1.84 -11.58
C ILE A 66 -10.11 -3.02 -11.95
N ALA A 67 -11.31 -2.75 -12.44
CA ALA A 67 -12.23 -3.79 -12.92
C ALA A 67 -11.59 -4.61 -14.04
N LEU A 68 -10.93 -3.95 -15.00
CA LEU A 68 -10.21 -4.61 -16.09
C LEU A 68 -9.07 -5.51 -15.55
N LEU A 69 -8.24 -5.03 -14.65
CA LEU A 69 -7.15 -5.82 -14.07
C LEU A 69 -7.66 -7.06 -13.35
N ASN A 70 -8.73 -6.95 -12.57
CA ASN A 70 -9.36 -8.09 -11.90
C ASN A 70 -9.93 -9.10 -12.89
N ASP A 71 -10.65 -8.64 -13.91
CA ASP A 71 -11.21 -9.48 -14.96
C ASP A 71 -10.12 -10.24 -15.75
N LEU A 72 -9.05 -9.56 -16.12
CA LEU A 72 -7.91 -10.17 -16.79
C LEU A 72 -7.19 -11.19 -15.91
N ARG A 73 -7.02 -10.89 -14.63
CA ARG A 73 -6.41 -11.81 -13.66
C ARG A 73 -7.21 -13.11 -13.55
N GLU A 74 -8.53 -13.01 -13.47
CA GLU A 74 -9.41 -14.17 -13.40
C GLU A 74 -9.41 -14.98 -14.71
N LYS A 75 -9.48 -14.30 -15.85
CA LYS A 75 -9.50 -14.95 -17.16
C LYS A 75 -8.19 -15.60 -17.55
N LEU A 76 -7.06 -14.98 -17.22
CA LEU A 76 -5.73 -15.41 -17.65
C LEU A 76 -4.97 -16.17 -16.56
N GLY A 77 -5.42 -16.14 -15.32
CA GLY A 77 -4.87 -16.93 -14.22
C GLY A 77 -3.50 -16.47 -13.71
N PHE A 78 -3.13 -15.21 -13.85
CA PHE A 78 -1.88 -14.68 -13.30
C PHE A 78 -2.04 -14.22 -11.85
N ALA A 79 -0.96 -14.29 -11.07
CA ALA A 79 -0.88 -13.61 -9.79
C ALA A 79 -0.57 -12.13 -10.00
N MET A 80 -1.02 -11.26 -9.09
CA MET A 80 -0.79 -9.83 -9.20
C MET A 80 -0.21 -9.25 -7.90
N ILE A 81 0.85 -8.44 -8.03
CA ILE A 81 1.31 -7.52 -7.00
C ILE A 81 0.79 -6.15 -7.37
N PHE A 82 -0.07 -5.59 -6.52
CA PHE A 82 -0.68 -4.28 -6.73
C PHE A 82 -0.07 -3.28 -5.76
N VAL A 83 0.63 -2.27 -6.27
CA VAL A 83 1.28 -1.23 -5.47
C VAL A 83 0.50 0.07 -5.59
N SER A 84 0.07 0.62 -4.47
CA SER A 84 -0.63 1.90 -4.39
C SER A 84 -0.45 2.53 -3.01
N HIS A 85 -0.52 3.86 -2.95
CA HIS A 85 -0.62 4.61 -1.70
C HIS A 85 -2.07 4.76 -1.21
N ASP A 86 -3.05 4.34 -2.00
CA ASP A 86 -4.47 4.37 -1.65
C ASP A 86 -4.90 3.05 -1.03
N LEU A 87 -4.96 3.01 0.31
CA LEU A 87 -5.31 1.81 1.05
C LEU A 87 -6.74 1.33 0.76
N ALA A 88 -7.69 2.24 0.52
CA ALA A 88 -9.06 1.88 0.18
C ALA A 88 -9.10 1.09 -1.14
N LEU A 89 -8.36 1.58 -2.14
CA LEU A 89 -8.24 0.92 -3.43
C LEU A 89 -7.55 -0.46 -3.32
N VAL A 90 -6.46 -0.53 -2.55
CA VAL A 90 -5.76 -1.80 -2.30
C VAL A 90 -6.70 -2.81 -1.63
N ALA A 91 -7.52 -2.37 -0.68
CA ALA A 91 -8.47 -3.22 0.02
C ALA A 91 -9.55 -3.83 -0.90
N GLU A 92 -9.93 -3.12 -1.96
CA GLU A 92 -10.87 -3.64 -2.98
C GLU A 92 -10.25 -4.72 -3.87
N VAL A 93 -8.94 -4.69 -4.07
CA VAL A 93 -8.24 -5.55 -5.04
C VAL A 93 -7.54 -6.73 -4.38
N ALA A 94 -6.92 -6.53 -3.23
CA ALA A 94 -5.95 -7.44 -2.65
C ALA A 94 -6.60 -8.46 -1.70
N HIS A 95 -6.12 -9.72 -1.75
CA HIS A 95 -6.44 -10.75 -0.77
C HIS A 95 -5.60 -10.62 0.51
N SER A 96 -4.40 -10.08 0.37
CA SER A 96 -3.45 -9.85 1.44
C SER A 96 -2.75 -8.51 1.21
N ILE A 97 -2.50 -7.77 2.28
CA ILE A 97 -1.88 -6.44 2.22
C ILE A 97 -0.57 -6.48 3.00
N THR A 98 0.46 -5.91 2.39
CA THR A 98 1.74 -5.61 3.03
C THR A 98 1.89 -4.09 3.08
N VAL A 99 1.90 -3.52 4.28
CA VAL A 99 2.09 -2.08 4.50
C VAL A 99 3.58 -1.82 4.67
N MET A 100 4.09 -0.86 3.90
CA MET A 100 5.50 -0.44 3.94
C MET A 100 5.61 1.02 4.35
N TYR A 101 6.66 1.32 5.09
CA TYR A 101 7.05 2.69 5.45
C TYR A 101 8.55 2.87 5.28
N ALA A 102 8.95 3.88 4.51
CA ALA A 102 10.36 4.21 4.29
C ALA A 102 11.23 2.98 3.91
N GLY A 103 10.70 2.08 3.07
CA GLY A 103 11.38 0.87 2.62
C GLY A 103 11.41 -0.29 3.64
N GLN A 104 10.70 -0.18 4.75
CA GLN A 104 10.55 -1.26 5.73
C GLN A 104 9.12 -1.81 5.70
N VAL A 105 8.96 -3.14 5.77
CA VAL A 105 7.65 -3.77 6.00
C VAL A 105 7.28 -3.54 7.46
N ILE A 106 6.12 -2.93 7.69
CA ILE A 106 5.66 -2.60 9.04
C ILE A 106 4.46 -3.43 9.49
N GLU A 107 3.65 -3.90 8.56
CA GLU A 107 2.51 -4.79 8.86
C GLU A 107 2.12 -5.60 7.63
N GLN A 108 1.71 -6.84 7.83
CA GLN A 108 1.24 -7.74 6.79
C GLN A 108 0.15 -8.64 7.33
N ALA A 109 -0.98 -8.71 6.62
CA ALA A 109 -2.09 -9.57 6.99
C ALA A 109 -3.00 -9.87 5.79
N PRO A 110 -3.89 -10.88 5.88
CA PRO A 110 -5.06 -10.97 5.03
C PRO A 110 -5.85 -9.66 5.09
N THR A 111 -6.42 -9.24 3.96
CA THR A 111 -7.09 -7.93 3.85
C THR A 111 -8.16 -7.72 4.93
N SER A 112 -9.05 -8.70 5.14
CA SER A 112 -10.08 -8.61 6.16
C SER A 112 -9.52 -8.46 7.58
N GLU A 113 -8.44 -9.17 7.88
CA GLU A 113 -7.77 -9.11 9.18
C GLU A 113 -7.13 -7.74 9.41
N LEU A 114 -6.43 -7.21 8.40
CA LEU A 114 -5.81 -5.89 8.50
C LEU A 114 -6.84 -4.77 8.72
N LEU A 115 -7.98 -4.85 8.03
CA LEU A 115 -9.04 -3.85 8.16
C LEU A 115 -9.73 -3.87 9.52
N LEU A 116 -9.90 -5.07 10.10
CA LEU A 116 -10.58 -5.24 11.38
C LEU A 116 -9.65 -5.03 12.58
N HIS A 117 -8.39 -5.44 12.48
CA HIS A 117 -7.44 -5.46 13.57
C HIS A 117 -6.08 -4.84 13.22
N PRO A 118 -6.03 -3.60 12.69
CA PRO A 118 -4.76 -2.95 12.36
C PRO A 118 -3.93 -2.76 13.64
N THR A 119 -2.69 -3.20 13.65
CA THR A 119 -1.85 -3.23 14.85
C THR A 119 -0.84 -2.10 14.87
N HIS A 120 -0.14 -1.85 13.75
CA HIS A 120 0.87 -0.78 13.69
C HIS A 120 0.22 0.61 13.67
N GLU A 121 0.81 1.59 14.36
CA GLU A 121 0.30 2.96 14.43
C GLU A 121 0.11 3.59 13.04
N TYR A 122 1.05 3.36 12.13
CA TYR A 122 0.97 3.88 10.76
C TYR A 122 -0.22 3.29 9.99
N THR A 123 -0.44 1.99 10.10
CA THR A 123 -1.59 1.30 9.48
C THR A 123 -2.91 1.84 10.02
N ARG A 124 -3.01 2.02 11.35
CA ARG A 124 -4.20 2.63 11.97
C ARG A 124 -4.43 4.06 11.47
N GLY A 125 -3.37 4.83 11.30
CA GLY A 125 -3.44 6.18 10.74
C GLY A 125 -3.94 6.21 9.31
N LEU A 126 -3.46 5.31 8.45
CA LEU A 126 -3.92 5.17 7.07
C LEU A 126 -5.41 4.79 6.99
N LEU A 127 -5.84 3.81 7.79
CA LEU A 127 -7.25 3.38 7.87
C LEU A 127 -8.15 4.46 8.45
N GLY A 128 -7.70 5.18 9.48
CA GLY A 128 -8.43 6.28 10.08
C GLY A 128 -8.70 7.41 9.07
N ALA A 129 -7.77 7.69 8.18
CA ALA A 129 -7.97 8.66 7.10
C ALA A 129 -9.06 8.21 6.11
N VAL A 130 -9.06 6.92 5.72
CA VAL A 130 -10.08 6.34 4.80
C VAL A 130 -11.47 6.42 5.44
N LEU A 131 -11.62 5.94 6.67
CA LEU A 131 -12.90 5.90 7.39
C LEU A 131 -13.44 7.31 7.66
N SER A 132 -12.58 8.30 7.88
CA SER A 132 -12.98 9.69 8.09
C SER A 132 -13.57 10.33 6.83
N ILE A 133 -13.07 9.97 5.66
CA ILE A 133 -13.60 10.42 4.37
C ILE A 133 -14.99 9.82 4.12
N GLU A 134 -15.15 8.52 4.37
CA GLU A 134 -16.43 7.82 4.16
C GLU A 134 -17.53 8.27 5.15
N SER A 135 -17.16 8.54 6.41
CA SER A 135 -18.12 8.95 7.45
C SER A 135 -18.45 10.43 7.45
N GLY A 136 -17.78 11.27 6.63
CA GLY A 136 -17.97 12.72 6.62
C GLY A 136 -17.57 13.42 7.93
N SER A 137 -16.94 12.71 8.86
CA SER A 137 -16.41 13.27 10.09
C SER A 137 -15.11 14.00 9.79
N GLY A 138 -15.10 15.32 9.75
CA GLY A 138 -13.99 16.17 9.33
C GLY A 138 -12.73 16.13 10.22
N ARG A 139 -12.51 15.09 11.02
CA ARG A 139 -11.27 14.82 11.73
C ARG A 139 -10.49 13.75 10.99
N LEU A 140 -9.65 14.20 10.06
CA LEU A 140 -8.59 13.38 9.48
C LEU A 140 -7.62 12.96 10.58
N HIS A 141 -7.66 11.70 10.97
CA HIS A 141 -6.58 11.08 11.75
C HIS A 141 -5.40 10.84 10.81
N GLN A 142 -4.69 11.90 10.48
CA GLN A 142 -3.43 11.78 9.77
C GLN A 142 -2.33 11.45 10.77
N VAL A 143 -1.45 10.53 10.37
CA VAL A 143 -0.20 10.31 11.11
C VAL A 143 0.62 11.62 11.05
N PRO A 144 0.97 12.24 12.19
CA PRO A 144 1.68 13.51 12.17
C PRO A 144 3.07 13.37 11.54
N GLY A 145 3.55 14.47 10.98
CA GLY A 145 4.87 14.55 10.36
C GLY A 145 4.92 14.02 8.92
N THR A 146 6.10 14.05 8.33
CA THR A 146 6.39 13.61 6.97
C THR A 146 7.42 12.49 6.98
N VAL A 147 7.49 11.71 5.91
CA VAL A 147 8.56 10.71 5.73
C VAL A 147 9.89 11.45 5.66
N PRO A 148 10.89 11.11 6.50
CA PRO A 148 12.21 11.72 6.43
C PRO A 148 12.90 11.46 5.10
N SER A 149 13.88 12.30 4.76
CA SER A 149 14.80 12.00 3.65
C SER A 149 15.60 10.73 3.95
N PRO A 150 15.93 9.91 2.94
CA PRO A 150 16.71 8.67 3.16
C PRO A 150 18.00 8.84 3.95
N LYS A 151 18.67 9.97 3.83
CA LYS A 151 19.88 10.31 4.60
C LYS A 151 19.62 10.50 6.10
N ASP A 152 18.37 10.79 6.47
CA ASP A 152 17.95 11.09 7.84
C ASP A 152 17.22 9.89 8.50
N PHE A 153 17.18 8.73 7.81
CA PHE A 153 16.53 7.54 8.35
C PHE A 153 17.26 7.04 9.61
N PRO A 154 16.53 6.74 10.70
CA PRO A 154 17.07 5.97 11.81
C PRO A 154 17.67 4.64 11.34
N THR A 155 18.67 4.16 12.04
CA THR A 155 19.29 2.84 11.76
C THR A 155 18.39 1.68 12.17
N GLY A 156 17.50 1.90 13.13
CA GLY A 156 16.50 0.96 13.61
C GLY A 156 15.13 1.10 12.94
N ASP A 157 14.12 1.41 13.74
CA ASP A 157 12.76 1.64 13.29
C ASP A 157 12.64 3.02 12.60
N ARG A 158 12.42 3.00 11.30
CA ARG A 158 12.29 4.23 10.51
C ARG A 158 11.03 5.01 10.80
N PHE A 159 10.02 4.37 11.39
CA PHE A 159 8.79 5.03 11.82
C PHE A 159 8.91 5.67 13.21
N ALA A 160 9.87 5.27 14.03
CA ALA A 160 10.04 5.75 15.40
C ALA A 160 9.88 7.27 15.57
N PRO A 161 10.47 8.15 14.72
CA PRO A 161 10.33 9.60 14.88
C PRO A 161 8.88 10.12 14.75
N ARG A 162 7.97 9.33 14.16
CA ARG A 162 6.55 9.67 13.96
C ARG A 162 5.61 8.87 14.87
N SER A 163 6.17 7.98 15.68
CA SER A 163 5.40 7.16 16.62
C SER A 163 4.94 7.94 17.83
N SER A 164 4.07 7.36 18.64
CA SER A 164 3.70 7.89 19.95
C SER A 164 4.89 7.99 20.93
N HIS A 165 6.02 7.37 20.62
CA HIS A 165 7.25 7.38 21.43
C HIS A 165 8.47 7.66 20.54
N PRO A 166 8.66 8.90 20.05
CA PRO A 166 9.65 9.24 19.02
C PRO A 166 11.12 9.01 19.44
N ASP A 167 11.38 8.91 20.73
CA ASP A 167 12.74 8.68 21.28
C ASP A 167 13.07 7.18 21.44
N TYR A 168 12.12 6.28 21.14
CA TYR A 168 12.31 4.86 21.33
C TYR A 168 12.32 4.11 19.99
N GLY A 169 13.28 3.24 19.81
CA GLY A 169 13.39 2.42 18.59
C GLY A 169 14.29 3.00 17.50
N LEU A 170 14.88 4.17 17.68
CA LEU A 170 15.72 4.83 16.69
C LEU A 170 16.90 3.97 16.20
N ASP A 171 17.47 3.14 17.08
CA ASP A 171 18.58 2.22 16.85
C ASP A 171 18.18 0.73 16.97
N ILE A 172 16.90 0.46 17.27
CA ILE A 172 16.38 -0.89 17.44
C ILE A 172 15.62 -1.28 16.18
N ARG A 173 16.09 -2.30 15.48
CA ARG A 173 15.40 -2.82 14.32
C ARG A 173 14.17 -3.61 14.75
N PRO A 174 12.94 -3.23 14.32
CA PRO A 174 11.74 -3.97 14.68
C PRO A 174 11.75 -5.35 14.02
N VAL A 175 11.12 -6.31 14.68
CA VAL A 175 11.00 -7.68 14.20
C VAL A 175 9.55 -7.96 13.83
N LEU A 176 9.32 -8.54 12.65
CA LEU A 176 7.98 -8.98 12.26
C LEU A 176 7.51 -10.08 13.22
N THR A 177 6.48 -9.75 13.99
CA THR A 177 5.93 -10.59 15.05
C THR A 177 4.51 -10.96 14.71
N GLU A 178 4.16 -12.23 14.82
CA GLU A 178 2.81 -12.72 14.58
C GLU A 178 1.89 -12.33 15.74
N VAL A 179 0.73 -11.75 15.42
CA VAL A 179 -0.30 -11.32 16.39
C VAL A 179 -1.66 -11.92 16.12
N GLY A 180 -1.80 -12.63 15.02
CA GLY A 180 -3.00 -13.32 14.61
C GLY A 180 -2.73 -14.23 13.41
N PRO A 181 -3.70 -14.98 12.90
CA PRO A 181 -3.50 -15.90 11.78
C PRO A 181 -2.96 -15.19 10.55
N ARG A 182 -1.71 -15.44 10.19
CA ARG A 182 -0.97 -14.80 9.09
C ARG A 182 -0.91 -13.26 9.19
N HIS A 183 -1.06 -12.73 10.41
CA HIS A 183 -0.98 -11.30 10.71
C HIS A 183 0.32 -11.01 11.45
N TYR A 184 1.17 -10.21 10.84
CA TYR A 184 2.50 -9.84 11.34
C TYR A 184 2.64 -8.33 11.38
N TYR A 185 3.28 -7.79 12.40
CA TYR A 185 3.66 -6.39 12.45
C TYR A 185 5.09 -6.20 12.95
N ALA A 186 5.70 -5.08 12.59
CA ALA A 186 7.04 -4.71 13.02
C ALA A 186 7.00 -4.27 14.49
N ALA A 187 7.29 -5.21 15.39
CA ALA A 187 7.28 -4.99 16.83
C ALA A 187 8.65 -4.56 17.34
N LEU A 188 8.66 -3.55 18.20
CA LEU A 188 9.80 -3.23 19.06
C LEU A 188 9.72 -4.05 20.35
N PRO A 189 10.85 -4.35 21.02
CA PRO A 189 10.83 -4.94 22.34
C PRO A 189 10.07 -4.03 23.33
N PRO A 190 9.56 -4.56 24.44
CA PRO A 190 8.92 -3.74 25.46
C PRO A 190 9.83 -2.60 25.90
N ARG A 191 9.27 -1.40 26.01
CA ARG A 191 10.01 -0.25 26.52
C ARG A 191 10.42 -0.51 27.95
N PRO A 192 11.70 -0.31 28.33
CA PRO A 192 12.09 -0.37 29.72
C PRO A 192 11.23 0.61 30.52
N GLU A 193 10.53 0.12 31.54
CA GLU A 193 9.78 1.00 32.44
C GLU A 193 10.75 2.05 32.97
N GLN A 194 10.39 3.32 32.85
CA GLN A 194 11.08 4.36 33.60
C GLN A 194 10.79 4.05 35.07
N THR A 195 11.74 3.45 35.75
CA THR A 195 11.70 3.35 37.18
C THR A 195 11.60 4.79 37.70
N ASN A 196 10.40 5.20 38.07
CA ASN A 196 10.21 6.40 38.86
C ASN A 196 11.02 6.20 40.13
N ASP A 197 12.24 6.75 40.16
CA ASP A 197 13.06 6.86 41.35
C ASP A 197 12.41 7.88 42.32
N ASN A 198 11.29 7.45 42.92
CA ASN A 198 10.60 8.15 44.00
C ASN A 198 11.27 7.89 45.35
N SER A 199 12.55 7.45 45.37
CA SER A 199 13.29 7.20 46.62
C SER A 199 14.04 8.43 47.14
N LYS A 200 13.75 9.65 46.64
CA LYS A 200 14.33 10.89 47.20
C LYS A 200 13.24 11.85 47.71
N VAL A 201 12.36 11.39 48.58
CA VAL A 201 11.59 12.26 49.48
C VAL A 201 11.52 11.56 50.83
N GLY A 202 12.44 11.83 51.69
CA GLY A 202 12.37 11.33 53.08
C GLY A 202 13.66 11.39 53.86
N GLU A 203 14.34 12.51 53.85
CA GLU A 203 15.34 12.78 54.90
C GLU A 203 15.60 14.28 55.00
N GLN A 204 14.66 14.99 55.60
CA GLN A 204 14.86 16.26 56.31
C GLN A 204 13.71 16.42 57.31
N LEU A 205 13.91 15.91 58.51
CA LEU A 205 13.33 16.42 59.77
C LEU A 205 14.40 16.30 60.84
#